data_286852cd1790fb0409f139f08f72f137
#
_entry.id   286852cd1790fb0409f139f08f72f137
#
_cell.length_a   1.000
_cell.length_b   1.000
_cell.length_c   1.000
_cell.angle_alpha   90.00
_cell.angle_beta   90.00
_cell.angle_gamma   90.00
#
_symmetry.space_group_name_H-M   'P 1'
#
loop_
_entity.id
_entity.type
_entity.pdbx_description
1 polymer ?
#
loop_
_entity_poly.entity_id
_entity_poly.type
_entity_poly.pdbx_seq_one_letter_code
_entity_poly.pdbx_strand_id
1 'polypeptide(L)'
;MTIVRVEPTREQTAVRLLLILDRLGDPCAAGDGAPPTAVRVIQAQRKLAKLDFLVRNPDYLADQIITACEQGRLTKERLLDARAVLEEREPELHTYRMLRNRHGAYEPMNNALAVLRHPGLIQVVRAGKSSDTHVRRRDYYLLAAGAEFAQRLRTEVPVLAWYDQQILYVRMVAEGMSAEELKALQYEHAEYAGTPVGQMIAGISERVRARLAAALEREGLA
;
A
#
# COMPACT_ATOMS: atom_id res chain seq x y z
N MET A 1 30.44 -6.81 5.89
CA MET A 1 29.30 -7.57 6.44
C MET A 1 28.24 -7.63 5.36
N THR A 2 28.10 -8.78 4.67
CA THR A 2 27.13 -8.95 3.59
C THR A 2 25.74 -9.05 4.24
N ILE A 3 24.91 -8.05 4.02
CA ILE A 3 23.51 -8.10 4.45
C ILE A 3 22.83 -9.18 3.60
N VAL A 4 22.55 -10.33 4.21
CA VAL A 4 21.77 -11.38 3.58
C VAL A 4 20.35 -10.80 3.38
N ARG A 5 20.00 -10.57 2.14
CA ARG A 5 18.69 -10.05 1.76
C ARG A 5 17.68 -11.20 1.84
N VAL A 6 16.90 -11.21 2.92
CA VAL A 6 15.78 -12.15 3.06
C VAL A 6 14.59 -11.55 2.33
N GLU A 7 14.16 -12.11 1.20
CA GLU A 7 12.96 -11.67 0.49
C GLU A 7 11.70 -12.14 1.25
N PRO A 8 10.60 -11.34 1.28
CA PRO A 8 9.37 -11.78 1.92
C PRO A 8 8.85 -13.04 1.21
N THR A 9 8.34 -13.98 1.99
CA THR A 9 7.69 -15.15 1.42
C THR A 9 6.41 -14.74 0.68
N ARG A 10 5.94 -15.60 -0.21
CA ARG A 10 4.66 -15.38 -0.89
C ARG A 10 3.48 -15.32 0.09
N GLU A 11 3.56 -16.06 1.20
CA GLU A 11 2.56 -16.07 2.27
C GLU A 11 2.55 -14.74 3.04
N GLN A 12 3.70 -14.22 3.40
CA GLN A 12 3.84 -12.89 4.02
C GLN A 12 3.28 -11.79 3.11
N THR A 13 3.63 -11.84 1.83
CA THR A 13 3.08 -10.92 0.83
C THR A 13 1.56 -11.08 0.69
N ALA A 14 1.04 -12.33 0.73
CA ALA A 14 -0.39 -12.59 0.65
C ALA A 14 -1.15 -12.00 1.85
N VAL A 15 -0.65 -12.18 3.07
CA VAL A 15 -1.25 -11.59 4.29
C VAL A 15 -1.30 -10.06 4.16
N ARG A 16 -0.20 -9.42 3.77
CA ARG A 16 -0.18 -7.96 3.59
C ARG A 16 -1.20 -7.50 2.55
N LEU A 17 -1.27 -8.17 1.39
CA LEU A 17 -2.25 -7.83 0.35
C LEU A 17 -3.69 -8.05 0.81
N LEU A 18 -3.96 -9.08 1.61
CA LEU A 18 -5.27 -9.33 2.19
C LEU A 18 -5.69 -8.18 3.12
N LEU A 19 -4.79 -7.74 4.02
CA LEU A 19 -5.05 -6.62 4.93
C LEU A 19 -5.26 -5.31 4.17
N ILE A 20 -4.49 -5.07 3.09
CA ILE A 20 -4.68 -3.91 2.20
C ILE A 20 -6.07 -3.95 1.55
N LEU A 21 -6.48 -5.10 1.01
CA LEU A 21 -7.81 -5.26 0.38
C LEU A 21 -8.93 -5.03 1.39
N ASP A 22 -8.78 -5.52 2.61
CA ASP A 22 -9.78 -5.38 3.65
C ASP A 22 -9.92 -3.94 4.16
N ARG A 23 -8.81 -3.20 4.31
CA ARG A 23 -8.83 -1.85 4.88
C ARG A 23 -8.98 -0.74 3.83
N LEU A 24 -8.43 -0.92 2.64
CA LEU A 24 -8.34 0.11 1.60
C LEU A 24 -9.22 -0.19 0.38
N GLY A 25 -9.85 -1.36 0.31
CA GLY A 25 -10.82 -1.67 -0.73
C GLY A 25 -12.09 -0.81 -0.58
N ASP A 26 -12.60 -0.32 -1.69
CA ASP A 26 -13.88 0.36 -1.74
C ASP A 26 -15.01 -0.63 -1.40
N PRO A 27 -16.05 -0.24 -0.65
CA PRO A 27 -17.22 -1.11 -0.40
C PRO A 27 -17.79 -1.62 -1.71
N CYS A 28 -18.15 -2.89 -1.75
CA CYS A 28 -18.71 -3.53 -2.92
C CYS A 28 -20.12 -4.01 -2.59
N ALA A 29 -21.11 -3.54 -3.38
CA ALA A 29 -22.45 -4.09 -3.33
C ALA A 29 -22.60 -5.26 -4.31
N ALA A 30 -23.47 -6.20 -4.00
CA ALA A 30 -23.84 -7.26 -4.95
C ALA A 30 -24.52 -6.64 -6.18
N GLY A 31 -24.00 -6.94 -7.37
CA GLY A 31 -24.49 -6.40 -8.65
C GLY A 31 -23.33 -6.04 -9.60
N ASP A 32 -23.63 -5.61 -10.81
CA ASP A 32 -22.71 -5.05 -11.82
C ASP A 32 -21.43 -5.86 -12.10
N GLY A 33 -21.54 -7.20 -12.09
CA GLY A 33 -20.41 -8.08 -12.38
C GLY A 33 -19.47 -8.36 -11.20
N ALA A 34 -19.80 -7.89 -10.00
CA ALA A 34 -19.10 -8.26 -8.79
C ALA A 34 -19.42 -9.72 -8.38
N PRO A 35 -18.46 -10.46 -7.81
CA PRO A 35 -18.74 -11.78 -7.25
C PRO A 35 -19.81 -11.72 -6.15
N PRO A 36 -20.68 -12.75 -6.03
CA PRO A 36 -21.83 -12.71 -5.10
C PRO A 36 -21.48 -12.46 -3.64
N THR A 37 -20.30 -12.89 -3.20
CA THR A 37 -19.84 -12.74 -1.81
C THR A 37 -18.77 -11.64 -1.66
N ALA A 38 -18.61 -10.78 -2.67
CA ALA A 38 -17.67 -9.67 -2.61
C ALA A 38 -18.15 -8.62 -1.61
N VAL A 39 -17.24 -8.17 -0.75
CA VAL A 39 -17.52 -7.14 0.26
C VAL A 39 -16.70 -5.87 0.02
N ARG A 40 -15.54 -6.00 -0.65
CA ARG A 40 -14.69 -4.86 -1.02
C ARG A 40 -14.02 -5.10 -2.37
N VAL A 41 -13.58 -4.02 -3.02
CA VAL A 41 -12.86 -4.09 -4.29
C VAL A 41 -11.73 -3.06 -4.35
N ILE A 42 -10.58 -3.46 -4.85
CA ILE A 42 -9.57 -2.53 -5.36
C ILE A 42 -9.53 -2.69 -6.87
N GLN A 43 -9.93 -1.62 -7.55
CA GLN A 43 -9.92 -1.58 -9.01
C GLN A 43 -8.53 -1.26 -9.53
N ALA A 44 -8.09 -2.00 -10.54
CA ALA A 44 -6.80 -1.91 -11.19
C ALA A 44 -5.60 -2.39 -10.36
N GLN A 45 -4.80 -3.25 -10.97
CA GLN A 45 -3.55 -3.76 -10.39
C GLN A 45 -2.59 -2.64 -9.98
N ARG A 46 -2.59 -1.52 -10.72
CA ARG A 46 -1.75 -0.36 -10.40
C ARG A 46 -2.12 0.27 -9.06
N LYS A 47 -3.43 0.41 -8.75
CA LYS A 47 -3.87 0.96 -7.45
C LYS A 47 -3.37 0.07 -6.31
N LEU A 48 -3.59 -1.24 -6.40
CA LEU A 48 -3.10 -2.19 -5.39
C LEU A 48 -1.57 -2.11 -5.20
N ALA A 49 -0.80 -2.04 -6.30
CA ALA A 49 0.65 -1.93 -6.23
C ALA A 49 1.13 -0.61 -5.59
N LYS A 50 0.40 0.51 -5.80
CA LYS A 50 0.74 1.80 -5.20
C LYS A 50 0.44 1.83 -3.70
N LEU A 51 -0.66 1.23 -3.29
CA LEU A 51 -1.00 1.07 -1.88
C LEU A 51 0.02 0.16 -1.17
N ASP A 52 0.38 -0.96 -1.78
CA ASP A 52 1.43 -1.86 -1.27
C ASP A 52 2.79 -1.16 -1.15
N PHE A 53 3.14 -0.30 -2.11
CA PHE A 53 4.36 0.52 -2.03
C PHE A 53 4.38 1.42 -0.79
N LEU A 54 3.29 2.13 -0.50
CA LEU A 54 3.22 3.03 0.66
C LEU A 54 3.30 2.25 1.98
N VAL A 55 2.65 1.09 2.08
CA VAL A 55 2.76 0.22 3.27
C VAL A 55 4.20 -0.22 3.49
N ARG A 56 4.93 -0.51 2.43
CA ARG A 56 6.31 -1.04 2.48
C ARG A 56 7.41 0.02 2.58
N ASN A 57 7.08 1.28 2.36
CA ASN A 57 8.04 2.38 2.36
C ASN A 57 7.56 3.49 3.29
N PRO A 58 7.76 3.33 4.62
CA PRO A 58 7.27 4.27 5.63
C PRO A 58 7.83 5.67 5.45
N ASP A 59 9.03 5.83 4.93
CA ASP A 59 9.62 7.12 4.62
C ASP A 59 8.85 7.87 3.52
N TYR A 60 8.42 7.20 2.46
CA TYR A 60 7.55 7.78 1.44
C TYR A 60 6.16 8.09 1.99
N LEU A 61 5.62 7.23 2.86
CA LEU A 61 4.33 7.47 3.51
C LEU A 61 4.38 8.70 4.42
N ALA A 62 5.40 8.81 5.27
CA ALA A 62 5.58 9.96 6.15
C ALA A 62 5.72 11.28 5.35
N ASP A 63 6.46 11.27 4.24
CA ASP A 63 6.58 12.45 3.38
C ASP A 63 5.23 12.86 2.75
N GLN A 64 4.37 11.89 2.39
CA GLN A 64 3.01 12.16 1.93
C GLN A 64 2.12 12.74 3.03
N ILE A 65 2.24 12.27 4.28
CA ILE A 65 1.50 12.84 5.42
C ILE A 65 1.93 14.30 5.63
N ILE A 66 3.24 14.58 5.66
CA ILE A 66 3.76 15.94 5.81
C ILE A 66 3.23 16.84 4.69
N THR A 67 3.31 16.38 3.45
CA THR A 67 2.81 17.11 2.27
C THR A 67 1.31 17.40 2.38
N ALA A 68 0.52 16.42 2.84
CA ALA A 68 -0.92 16.59 3.03
C ALA A 68 -1.25 17.61 4.13
N CYS A 69 -0.45 17.67 5.22
CA CYS A 69 -0.58 18.69 6.25
C CYS A 69 -0.22 20.09 5.73
N GLU A 70 0.90 20.22 5.01
CA GLU A 70 1.34 21.49 4.43
C GLU A 70 0.37 22.04 3.38
N GLN A 71 -0.34 21.16 2.67
CA GLN A 71 -1.39 21.51 1.72
C GLN A 71 -2.76 21.73 2.36
N GLY A 72 -2.90 21.57 3.68
CA GLY A 72 -4.16 21.71 4.40
C GLY A 72 -5.19 20.59 4.11
N ARG A 73 -4.78 19.49 3.49
CA ARG A 73 -5.62 18.30 3.28
C ARG A 73 -5.77 17.46 4.56
N LEU A 74 -4.78 17.53 5.42
CA LEU A 74 -4.77 16.95 6.76
C LEU A 74 -4.52 18.04 7.79
N THR A 75 -5.00 17.83 9.03
CA THR A 75 -4.73 18.74 10.14
C THR A 75 -3.27 18.62 10.58
N LYS A 76 -2.74 19.68 11.21
CA LYS A 76 -1.32 19.78 11.60
C LYS A 76 -0.91 18.73 12.63
N GLU A 77 -1.84 18.31 13.49
CA GLU A 77 -1.63 17.26 14.48
C GLU A 77 -1.23 15.93 13.84
N ARG A 78 -1.57 15.71 12.55
CA ARG A 78 -1.18 14.53 11.78
C ARG A 78 0.32 14.45 11.48
N LEU A 79 1.08 15.53 11.73
CA LEU A 79 2.54 15.45 11.73
C LEU A 79 3.07 14.49 12.80
N LEU A 80 2.34 14.29 13.90
CA LEU A 80 2.68 13.27 14.91
C LEU A 80 2.53 11.85 14.37
N ASP A 81 1.57 11.62 13.46
CA ASP A 81 1.43 10.33 12.77
C ASP A 81 2.62 10.09 11.82
N ALA A 82 3.10 11.14 11.13
CA ALA A 82 4.31 11.03 10.30
C ALA A 82 5.56 10.68 11.15
N ARG A 83 5.64 11.22 12.40
CA ARG A 83 6.67 10.84 13.35
C ARG A 83 6.56 9.36 13.74
N ALA A 84 5.37 8.91 14.12
CA ALA A 84 5.12 7.52 14.48
C ALA A 84 5.51 6.57 13.35
N VAL A 85 5.13 6.86 12.11
CA VAL A 85 5.49 6.08 10.90
C VAL A 85 7.01 5.95 10.74
N LEU A 86 7.81 6.97 11.08
CA LEU A 86 9.27 6.96 10.94
C LEU A 86 10.01 6.34 12.14
N GLU A 87 9.39 6.32 13.32
CA GLU A 87 9.99 5.83 14.57
C GLU A 87 9.63 4.38 14.85
N GLU A 88 8.44 3.94 14.45
CA GLU A 88 8.01 2.57 14.62
C GLU A 88 8.87 1.62 13.78
N ARG A 89 9.35 0.57 14.42
CA ARG A 89 10.10 -0.48 13.75
C ARG A 89 9.12 -1.48 13.16
N GLU A 90 9.31 -1.77 11.87
CA GLU A 90 8.59 -2.86 11.24
C GLU A 90 8.89 -4.17 11.98
N PRO A 91 7.86 -4.94 12.38
CA PRO A 91 8.07 -6.31 12.82
C PRO A 91 8.58 -7.15 11.64
N GLU A 92 8.88 -8.39 11.81
CA GLU A 92 9.63 -9.30 10.94
C GLU A 92 9.29 -9.36 9.43
N LEU A 93 8.19 -8.73 8.98
CA LEU A 93 7.79 -8.67 7.57
C LEU A 93 8.45 -7.47 6.85
N HIS A 94 9.70 -7.45 6.82
CA HIS A 94 10.63 -6.46 6.29
C HIS A 94 10.15 -5.48 5.20
N THR A 95 10.53 -4.21 5.37
CA THR A 95 10.53 -3.20 4.31
C THR A 95 11.63 -3.51 3.31
N TYR A 96 11.27 -4.05 2.17
CA TYR A 96 12.21 -4.18 1.07
C TYR A 96 12.07 -2.98 0.15
N ARG A 97 13.21 -2.38 -0.16
CA ARG A 97 13.30 -1.44 -1.26
C ARG A 97 12.79 -2.13 -2.51
N MET A 98 11.86 -1.48 -3.20
CA MET A 98 11.26 -2.04 -4.40
C MET A 98 12.07 -1.68 -5.64
N LEU A 99 12.15 -2.62 -6.58
CA LEU A 99 12.69 -2.34 -7.90
C LEU A 99 11.76 -1.40 -8.67
N ARG A 100 12.34 -0.44 -9.37
CA ARG A 100 11.59 0.34 -10.34
C ARG A 100 11.37 -0.49 -11.61
N ASN A 101 10.12 -0.73 -11.93
CA ASN A 101 9.69 -1.33 -13.17
C ASN A 101 9.22 -0.24 -14.15
N ARG A 102 8.95 -0.61 -15.41
CA ARG A 102 8.39 0.27 -16.46
C ARG A 102 7.12 1.02 -16.02
N HIS A 103 6.37 0.47 -15.09
CA HIS A 103 5.11 1.05 -14.57
C HIS A 103 5.24 1.58 -13.12
N GLY A 104 6.45 1.86 -12.66
CA GLY A 104 6.77 2.33 -11.31
C GLY A 104 7.23 1.20 -10.40
N ALA A 105 7.19 1.41 -9.06
CA ALA A 105 7.48 0.37 -8.10
C ALA A 105 6.50 -0.78 -8.28
N TYR A 106 7.02 -1.93 -8.63
CA TYR A 106 6.21 -3.11 -8.89
C TYR A 106 6.95 -4.36 -8.49
N GLU A 107 6.26 -5.18 -7.74
CA GLU A 107 6.69 -6.54 -7.43
C GLU A 107 5.67 -7.53 -7.99
N PRO A 108 6.12 -8.68 -8.54
CA PRO A 108 5.18 -9.69 -9.02
C PRO A 108 4.32 -10.23 -7.88
N MET A 109 3.04 -9.84 -7.84
CA MET A 109 2.09 -10.26 -6.80
C MET A 109 1.34 -11.55 -7.14
N ASN A 110 1.56 -12.12 -8.34
CA ASN A 110 0.74 -13.24 -8.84
C ASN A 110 0.78 -14.47 -7.92
N ASN A 111 1.96 -14.81 -7.37
CA ASN A 111 2.11 -15.98 -6.49
C ASN A 111 1.40 -15.74 -5.15
N ALA A 112 1.55 -14.55 -4.56
CA ALA A 112 0.86 -14.18 -3.33
C ALA A 112 -0.67 -14.13 -3.52
N LEU A 113 -1.13 -13.57 -4.63
CA LEU A 113 -2.56 -13.55 -4.97
C LEU A 113 -3.10 -14.97 -5.21
N ALA A 114 -2.30 -15.90 -5.74
CA ALA A 114 -2.71 -17.30 -5.87
C ALA A 114 -2.95 -17.96 -4.51
N VAL A 115 -2.13 -17.66 -3.49
CA VAL A 115 -2.33 -18.12 -2.11
C VAL A 115 -3.70 -17.69 -1.56
N LEU A 116 -4.13 -16.46 -1.87
CA LEU A 116 -5.43 -15.95 -1.42
C LEU A 116 -6.61 -16.45 -2.26
N ARG A 117 -6.39 -16.66 -3.55
CA ARG A 117 -7.43 -17.11 -4.48
C ARG A 117 -7.81 -18.56 -4.29
N HIS A 118 -6.82 -19.43 -4.01
CA HIS A 118 -7.05 -20.86 -3.90
C HIS A 118 -8.06 -21.23 -2.81
N PRO A 119 -7.98 -20.68 -1.58
CA PRO A 119 -8.99 -20.93 -0.54
C PRO A 119 -10.25 -20.03 -0.69
N GLY A 120 -10.40 -19.27 -1.75
CA GLY A 120 -11.58 -18.42 -1.96
C GLY A 120 -11.65 -17.17 -1.05
N LEU A 121 -10.52 -16.64 -0.62
CA LEU A 121 -10.49 -15.39 0.17
C LEU A 121 -10.65 -14.15 -0.70
N ILE A 122 -10.16 -14.22 -1.93
CA ILE A 122 -10.29 -13.16 -2.94
C ILE A 122 -10.70 -13.73 -4.30
N GLN A 123 -11.27 -12.87 -5.13
CA GLN A 123 -11.48 -13.15 -6.54
C GLN A 123 -10.87 -12.04 -7.40
N VAL A 124 -10.25 -12.43 -8.51
CA VAL A 124 -9.69 -11.47 -9.48
C VAL A 124 -10.52 -11.56 -10.76
N VAL A 125 -11.13 -10.44 -11.12
CA VAL A 125 -11.99 -10.33 -12.31
C VAL A 125 -11.29 -9.45 -13.33
N ARG A 126 -11.35 -9.85 -14.60
CA ARG A 126 -10.93 -9.01 -15.73
C ARG A 126 -12.08 -8.13 -16.15
N ALA A 127 -11.96 -6.83 -15.93
CA ALA A 127 -12.93 -5.85 -16.38
C ALA A 127 -12.60 -5.38 -17.82
N GLY A 128 -13.62 -5.24 -18.68
CA GLY A 128 -13.51 -4.81 -20.07
C GLY A 128 -14.32 -5.72 -21.00
N LYS A 129 -14.71 -5.19 -22.17
CA LYS A 129 -15.46 -5.96 -23.17
C LYS A 129 -14.56 -7.01 -23.84
N SER A 130 -15.15 -8.14 -24.20
CA SER A 130 -14.43 -9.26 -24.85
C SER A 130 -13.79 -8.90 -26.20
N SER A 131 -14.26 -7.80 -26.82
CA SER A 131 -13.78 -7.27 -28.11
C SER A 131 -12.55 -6.38 -28.01
N ASP A 132 -12.16 -5.94 -26.80
CA ASP A 132 -11.05 -5.02 -26.64
C ASP A 132 -9.72 -5.79 -26.72
N THR A 133 -8.94 -5.47 -27.75
CA THR A 133 -7.56 -5.99 -27.94
C THR A 133 -6.57 -5.40 -26.95
N HIS A 134 -6.97 -4.42 -26.11
CA HIS A 134 -6.13 -3.73 -25.17
C HIS A 134 -6.43 -4.07 -23.71
N VAL A 135 -5.38 -3.92 -22.90
CA VAL A 135 -5.21 -4.35 -21.52
C VAL A 135 -6.48 -4.19 -20.69
N ARG A 136 -7.08 -5.31 -20.41
CA ARG A 136 -8.23 -5.39 -19.51
C ARG A 136 -7.73 -5.10 -18.09
N ARG A 137 -8.40 -4.16 -17.42
CA ARG A 137 -8.19 -3.89 -15.99
C ARG A 137 -8.46 -5.19 -15.21
N ARG A 138 -7.67 -5.45 -14.18
CA ARG A 138 -7.91 -6.52 -13.22
C ARG A 138 -8.40 -5.90 -11.93
N ASP A 139 -9.57 -6.30 -11.49
CA ASP A 139 -10.18 -5.86 -10.24
C ASP A 139 -10.07 -6.98 -9.20
N TYR A 140 -9.71 -6.60 -7.99
CA TYR A 140 -9.40 -7.50 -6.90
C TYR A 140 -10.50 -7.39 -5.86
N TYR A 141 -11.33 -8.40 -5.78
CA TYR A 141 -12.46 -8.47 -4.86
C TYR A 141 -12.07 -9.24 -3.61
N LEU A 142 -12.25 -8.63 -2.44
CA LEU A 142 -12.24 -9.33 -1.17
C LEU A 142 -13.61 -10.01 -1.00
N LEU A 143 -13.61 -11.30 -0.74
CA LEU A 143 -14.82 -12.06 -0.47
C LEU A 143 -15.12 -12.07 1.04
N ALA A 144 -16.36 -12.40 1.43
CA ALA A 144 -16.76 -12.46 2.83
C ALA A 144 -15.81 -13.36 3.66
N ALA A 145 -15.48 -14.55 3.15
CA ALA A 145 -14.51 -15.44 3.81
C ALA A 145 -13.12 -14.79 3.99
N GLY A 146 -12.71 -13.94 3.03
CA GLY A 146 -11.46 -13.20 3.14
C GLY A 146 -11.49 -12.13 4.23
N ALA A 147 -12.61 -11.43 4.38
CA ALA A 147 -12.79 -10.43 5.42
C ALA A 147 -12.82 -11.08 6.82
N GLU A 148 -13.52 -12.20 6.97
CA GLU A 148 -13.53 -12.99 8.20
C GLU A 148 -12.11 -13.48 8.56
N PHE A 149 -11.37 -13.99 7.57
CA PHE A 149 -10.00 -14.43 7.78
C PHE A 149 -9.07 -13.28 8.14
N ALA A 150 -9.18 -12.12 7.50
CA ALA A 150 -8.42 -10.92 7.86
C ALA A 150 -8.71 -10.47 9.30
N GLN A 151 -9.98 -10.54 9.73
CA GLN A 151 -10.36 -10.24 11.11
C GLN A 151 -9.75 -11.23 12.13
N ARG A 152 -9.78 -12.52 11.81
CA ARG A 152 -9.14 -13.53 12.65
C ARG A 152 -7.63 -13.32 12.76
N LEU A 153 -6.95 -13.04 11.67
CA LEU A 153 -5.51 -12.76 11.68
C LEU A 153 -5.15 -11.62 12.63
N ARG A 154 -5.93 -10.54 12.66
CA ARG A 154 -5.70 -9.42 13.60
C ARG A 154 -5.83 -9.84 15.05
N THR A 155 -6.76 -10.74 15.35
CA THR A 155 -7.00 -11.21 16.72
C THR A 155 -5.98 -12.24 17.17
N GLU A 156 -5.61 -13.17 16.26
CA GLU A 156 -4.79 -14.33 16.58
C GLU A 156 -3.29 -14.07 16.41
N VAL A 157 -2.90 -13.03 15.64
CA VAL A 157 -1.51 -12.73 15.28
C VAL A 157 -1.17 -11.29 15.63
N PRO A 158 -0.85 -10.98 16.91
CA PRO A 158 -0.65 -9.60 17.38
C PRO A 158 0.43 -8.81 16.62
N VAL A 159 1.44 -9.48 16.07
CA VAL A 159 2.50 -8.84 15.27
C VAL A 159 1.94 -8.11 14.03
N LEU A 160 0.76 -8.52 13.53
CA LEU A 160 0.10 -7.88 12.40
C LEU A 160 -0.55 -6.52 12.74
N ALA A 161 -0.65 -6.16 14.04
CA ALA A 161 -1.20 -4.86 14.45
C ALA A 161 -0.43 -3.68 13.85
N TRP A 162 0.90 -3.82 13.69
CA TRP A 162 1.72 -2.82 13.01
C TRP A 162 1.26 -2.59 11.56
N TYR A 163 1.04 -3.67 10.81
CA TYR A 163 0.57 -3.56 9.42
C TYR A 163 -0.82 -2.95 9.33
N ASP A 164 -1.71 -3.30 10.25
CA ASP A 164 -3.06 -2.72 10.30
C ASP A 164 -2.99 -1.21 10.54
N GLN A 165 -2.15 -0.77 11.48
CA GLN A 165 -1.92 0.66 11.75
C GLN A 165 -1.27 1.37 10.56
N GLN A 166 -0.25 0.77 9.95
CA GLN A 166 0.42 1.32 8.77
C GLN A 166 -0.56 1.51 7.60
N ILE A 167 -1.44 0.54 7.39
CA ILE A 167 -2.48 0.61 6.35
C ILE A 167 -3.48 1.73 6.65
N LEU A 168 -3.81 1.99 7.92
CA LEU A 168 -4.66 3.14 8.29
C LEU A 168 -3.99 4.47 7.97
N TYR A 169 -2.69 4.61 8.16
CA TYR A 169 -1.94 5.80 7.73
C TYR A 169 -1.95 5.94 6.19
N VAL A 170 -1.80 4.82 5.46
CA VAL A 170 -1.95 4.84 3.99
C VAL A 170 -3.35 5.27 3.58
N ARG A 171 -4.41 4.79 4.27
CA ARG A 171 -5.78 5.21 4.01
C ARG A 171 -5.94 6.72 4.12
N MET A 172 -5.37 7.33 5.17
CA MET A 172 -5.47 8.75 5.45
C MET A 172 -4.95 9.62 4.29
N VAL A 173 -3.90 9.18 3.58
CA VAL A 173 -3.30 9.93 2.46
C VAL A 173 -3.83 9.52 1.08
N ALA A 174 -4.38 8.30 0.95
CA ALA A 174 -4.75 7.69 -0.33
C ALA A 174 -6.27 7.55 -0.54
N GLU A 175 -7.10 7.88 0.47
CA GLU A 175 -8.56 7.72 0.38
C GLU A 175 -9.14 8.54 -0.78
N GLY A 176 -9.99 7.92 -1.58
CA GLY A 176 -10.58 8.54 -2.76
C GLY A 176 -9.67 8.66 -3.98
N MET A 177 -8.37 8.39 -3.85
CA MET A 177 -7.43 8.54 -4.96
C MET A 177 -7.53 7.41 -5.98
N SER A 178 -7.45 7.80 -7.25
CA SER A 178 -7.28 6.90 -8.39
C SER A 178 -5.85 6.35 -8.47
N ALA A 179 -5.64 5.32 -9.28
CA ALA A 179 -4.30 4.78 -9.55
C ALA A 179 -3.36 5.81 -10.20
N GLU A 180 -3.89 6.74 -10.99
CA GLU A 180 -3.10 7.78 -11.67
C GLU A 180 -2.69 8.89 -10.68
N GLU A 181 -3.57 9.30 -9.77
CA GLU A 181 -3.24 10.25 -8.70
C GLU A 181 -2.17 9.68 -7.76
N LEU A 182 -2.32 8.43 -7.31
CA LEU A 182 -1.29 7.75 -6.52
C LEU A 182 0.04 7.62 -7.25
N LYS A 183 0.01 7.46 -8.58
CA LYS A 183 1.21 7.47 -9.41
C LYS A 183 1.84 8.86 -9.42
N ALA A 184 1.05 9.92 -9.61
CA ALA A 184 1.55 11.30 -9.62
C ALA A 184 2.30 11.61 -8.33
N LEU A 185 1.72 11.30 -7.16
CA LEU A 185 2.36 11.47 -5.86
C LEU A 185 3.75 10.78 -5.77
N GLN A 186 3.87 9.55 -6.28
CA GLN A 186 5.15 8.85 -6.25
C GLN A 186 6.20 9.52 -7.16
N TYR A 187 5.78 10.09 -8.28
CA TYR A 187 6.68 10.75 -9.24
C TYR A 187 7.08 12.17 -8.82
N GLU A 188 6.45 12.75 -7.81
CA GLU A 188 6.91 14.00 -7.17
C GLU A 188 8.26 13.83 -6.46
N HIS A 189 8.61 12.62 -6.04
CA HIS A 189 9.90 12.33 -5.43
C HIS A 189 10.99 12.15 -6.49
N ALA A 190 12.00 13.00 -6.47
CA ALA A 190 13.13 12.95 -7.41
C ALA A 190 13.85 11.60 -7.36
N GLU A 191 14.01 11.03 -6.17
CA GLU A 191 14.63 9.73 -5.95
C GLU A 191 13.83 8.60 -6.62
N TYR A 192 12.51 8.69 -6.60
CA TYR A 192 11.64 7.74 -7.30
C TYR A 192 11.65 7.98 -8.81
N ALA A 193 11.45 9.22 -9.23
CA ALA A 193 11.37 9.60 -10.65
C ALA A 193 12.70 9.37 -11.38
N GLY A 194 13.83 9.66 -10.74
CA GLY A 194 15.17 9.53 -11.28
C GLY A 194 15.75 8.12 -11.30
N THR A 195 15.15 7.15 -10.55
CA THR A 195 15.67 5.78 -10.53
C THR A 195 15.49 5.10 -11.89
N PRO A 196 16.53 4.57 -12.53
CA PRO A 196 16.40 3.82 -13.78
C PRO A 196 15.57 2.54 -13.61
N VAL A 197 14.91 2.09 -14.69
CA VAL A 197 14.17 0.82 -14.69
C VAL A 197 15.13 -0.33 -14.38
N GLY A 198 14.71 -1.23 -13.47
CA GLY A 198 15.53 -2.35 -13.02
C GLY A 198 16.47 -2.03 -11.85
N GLN A 199 16.51 -0.79 -11.39
CA GLN A 199 17.27 -0.40 -10.21
C GLN A 199 16.37 -0.24 -8.97
N MET A 200 17.02 -0.31 -7.80
CA MET A 200 16.34 -0.17 -6.51
C MET A 200 16.00 1.30 -6.25
N ILE A 201 14.75 1.56 -5.90
CA ILE A 201 14.31 2.88 -5.47
C ILE A 201 15.01 3.23 -4.16
N ALA A 202 15.66 4.40 -4.11
CA ALA A 202 16.38 4.84 -2.92
C ALA A 202 15.41 5.18 -1.77
N GLY A 203 15.83 4.92 -0.53
CA GLY A 203 15.14 5.44 0.66
C GLY A 203 15.35 6.94 0.81
N ILE A 204 14.37 7.62 1.39
CA ILE A 204 14.36 9.08 1.61
C ILE A 204 14.32 9.45 3.10
N SER A 205 14.56 8.50 3.98
CA SER A 205 14.33 8.62 5.43
C SER A 205 15.04 9.82 6.07
N GLU A 206 16.31 10.10 5.72
CA GLU A 206 17.05 11.23 6.31
C GLU A 206 16.43 12.57 5.93
N ARG A 207 16.12 12.75 4.62
CA ARG A 207 15.48 13.97 4.14
C ARG A 207 14.11 14.18 4.79
N VAL A 208 13.33 13.11 4.93
CA VAL A 208 11.98 13.19 5.51
C VAL A 208 12.04 13.48 7.01
N ARG A 209 13.00 12.91 7.75
CA ARG A 209 13.20 13.22 9.17
C ARG A 209 13.56 14.70 9.38
N ALA A 210 14.46 15.24 8.57
CA ALA A 210 14.80 16.67 8.63
C ALA A 210 13.59 17.56 8.31
N ARG A 211 12.82 17.22 7.26
CA ARG A 211 11.59 17.93 6.89
C ARG A 211 10.54 17.89 8.00
N LEU A 212 10.34 16.72 8.62
CA LEU A 212 9.41 16.54 9.71
C LEU A 212 9.79 17.39 10.93
N ALA A 213 11.06 17.36 11.34
CA ALA A 213 11.54 18.16 12.47
C ALA A 213 11.25 19.65 12.26
N ALA A 214 11.59 20.20 11.08
CA ALA A 214 11.27 21.58 10.74
C ALA A 214 9.77 21.89 10.71
N ALA A 215 8.93 20.93 10.27
CA ALA A 215 7.48 21.09 10.27
C ALA A 215 6.92 21.09 11.70
N LEU A 216 7.37 20.18 12.57
CA LEU A 216 6.93 20.12 13.98
C LEU A 216 7.33 21.38 14.75
N GLU A 217 8.57 21.89 14.57
CA GLU A 217 9.00 23.16 15.18
C GLU A 217 8.12 24.35 14.74
N ARG A 218 7.85 24.45 13.43
CA ARG A 218 7.01 25.52 12.85
C ARG A 218 5.60 25.52 13.40
N GLU A 219 5.06 24.35 13.72
CA GLU A 219 3.70 24.18 14.23
C GLU A 219 3.62 24.10 15.77
N GLY A 220 4.77 24.17 16.48
CA GLY A 220 4.82 24.08 17.93
C GLY A 220 4.47 22.69 18.50
N LEU A 221 4.76 21.62 17.73
CA LEU A 221 4.47 20.23 18.07
C LEU A 221 5.77 19.41 18.37
N ALA A 222 6.92 20.11 18.43
CA ALA A 222 8.22 19.47 18.67
C ALA A 222 8.39 18.93 20.10
#